data_ee6cbcc68e7e19179235b3ee8a35c162
#
_entry.id   ee6cbcc68e7e19179235b3ee8a35c162
#
_cell.length_a   1.000
_cell.length_b   1.000
_cell.length_c   1.000
_cell.angle_alpha   90.00
_cell.angle_beta   90.00
_cell.angle_gamma   90.00
#
_symmetry.space_group_name_H-M   'P 1'
#
loop_
_entity.id
_entity.type
_entity.pdbx_description
1 polymer ?
#
loop_
_entity_poly.entity_id
_entity_poly.type
_entity_poly.pdbx_seq_one_letter_code
_entity_poly.pdbx_strand_id
1 'polypeptide(L)'
;RKWERVMVPCKKCKPSSKLWLENTLASQKIENEFWRNYFRIHSDEFFLSNERMYQVTIQSHCKAYGVPLIMLGRNQSSDLEFDFCFDEPWISKAPDGHPNEEGHRAIADRLISMLTKHK
;
A
#
# COMPACT_ATOMS: atom_id res chain seq x y z
N ARG A 1 12.60 13.50 -7.22
CA ARG A 1 12.78 12.44 -8.23
C ARG A 1 11.44 11.99 -8.79
N LYS A 2 11.45 11.51 -10.02
CA LYS A 2 10.22 11.06 -10.69
C LYS A 2 9.49 9.95 -9.93
N TRP A 3 10.20 9.06 -9.29
CA TRP A 3 9.64 7.96 -8.51
C TRP A 3 8.90 8.43 -7.27
N GLU A 4 9.43 9.39 -6.55
CA GLU A 4 8.80 9.97 -5.38
C GLU A 4 7.47 10.62 -5.75
N ARG A 5 7.42 11.29 -6.89
CA ARG A 5 6.19 11.93 -7.38
C ARG A 5 5.13 10.92 -7.80
N VAL A 6 5.55 9.81 -8.40
CA VAL A 6 4.63 8.75 -8.81
C VAL A 6 3.97 8.09 -7.59
N MET A 7 4.64 8.08 -6.46
CA MET A 7 4.12 7.48 -5.23
C MET A 7 3.23 8.42 -4.41
N VAL A 8 3.05 9.67 -4.82
CA VAL A 8 2.15 10.61 -4.12
C VAL A 8 0.69 10.18 -4.32
N PRO A 9 -0.09 10.04 -3.25
CA PRO A 9 -1.47 9.60 -3.34
C PRO A 9 -2.36 10.56 -4.13
N CYS A 10 -3.13 10.03 -5.05
CA CYS A 10 -4.20 10.79 -5.69
C CYS A 10 -5.42 10.82 -4.77
N LYS A 11 -5.82 12.02 -4.32
CA LYS A 11 -6.95 12.21 -3.41
C LYS A 11 -8.31 11.79 -4.02
N LYS A 12 -8.39 11.72 -5.34
CA LYS A 12 -9.64 11.43 -6.07
C LYS A 12 -9.83 9.97 -6.44
N CYS A 13 -8.85 9.12 -6.16
CA CYS A 13 -8.86 7.74 -6.63
C CYS A 13 -9.24 6.78 -5.53
N LYS A 14 -10.17 5.89 -5.82
CA LYS A 14 -10.38 4.69 -5.03
C LYS A 14 -9.20 3.73 -5.26
N PRO A 15 -8.93 2.81 -4.31
CA PRO A 15 -7.75 1.95 -4.35
C PRO A 15 -7.84 0.84 -5.39
N SER A 16 -7.71 1.22 -6.66
CA SER A 16 -7.34 0.33 -7.74
C SER A 16 -5.92 0.69 -8.12
N SER A 17 -5.00 -0.25 -8.06
CA SER A 17 -3.59 -0.01 -8.34
C SER A 17 -3.37 0.65 -9.69
N LYS A 18 -4.07 0.19 -10.72
CA LYS A 18 -4.01 0.77 -12.07
C LYS A 18 -4.48 2.21 -12.09
N LEU A 19 -5.70 2.45 -11.61
CA LEU A 19 -6.32 3.78 -11.66
C LEU A 19 -5.53 4.78 -10.81
N TRP A 20 -5.05 4.35 -9.64
CA TRP A 20 -4.23 5.18 -8.78
C TRP A 20 -2.94 5.62 -9.47
N LEU A 21 -2.24 4.69 -10.11
CA LEU A 21 -1.00 4.98 -10.83
C LEU A 21 -1.24 5.85 -12.06
N GLU A 22 -2.28 5.57 -12.85
CA GLU A 22 -2.64 6.39 -14.00
C GLU A 22 -2.92 7.83 -13.61
N ASN A 23 -3.72 8.05 -12.57
CA ASN A 23 -4.06 9.38 -12.10
C ASN A 23 -2.86 10.08 -11.45
N THR A 24 -2.00 9.35 -10.75
CA THR A 24 -0.78 9.90 -10.17
C THR A 24 0.17 10.37 -11.27
N LEU A 25 0.37 9.57 -12.30
CA LEU A 25 1.18 9.93 -13.45
C LEU A 25 0.62 11.16 -14.17
N ALA A 26 -0.69 11.19 -14.39
CA ALA A 26 -1.36 12.32 -15.02
C ALA A 26 -1.24 13.59 -14.19
N SER A 27 -1.45 13.50 -12.87
CA SER A 27 -1.36 14.65 -11.97
C SER A 27 0.06 15.21 -11.84
N GLN A 28 1.06 14.39 -12.09
CA GLN A 28 2.47 14.79 -12.11
C GLN A 28 2.92 15.25 -13.50
N LYS A 29 2.02 15.30 -14.49
CA LYS A 29 2.32 15.68 -15.87
C LYS A 29 3.47 14.86 -16.48
N ILE A 30 3.53 13.58 -16.12
CA ILE A 30 4.55 12.69 -16.67
C ILE A 30 4.11 12.26 -18.07
N GLU A 31 4.81 12.80 -19.05
CA GLU A 31 4.61 12.46 -20.45
C GLU A 31 5.56 11.34 -20.86
N ASN A 32 5.24 10.12 -20.50
CA ASN A 32 5.97 8.96 -20.96
C ASN A 32 4.99 8.03 -21.67
N GLU A 33 5.11 7.95 -22.98
CA GLU A 33 4.24 7.17 -23.84
C GLU A 33 4.26 5.69 -23.49
N PHE A 34 5.43 5.16 -23.11
CA PHE A 34 5.55 3.77 -22.66
C PHE A 34 4.65 3.50 -21.45
N TRP A 35 4.73 4.32 -20.42
CA TRP A 35 3.93 4.13 -19.20
C TRP A 35 2.45 4.31 -19.45
N ARG A 36 2.06 5.27 -20.31
CA ARG A 36 0.66 5.45 -20.70
C ARG A 36 0.13 4.21 -21.39
N ASN A 37 0.88 3.66 -22.33
CA ASN A 37 0.49 2.44 -23.03
C ASN A 37 0.47 1.23 -22.11
N TYR A 38 1.44 1.11 -21.22
CA TYR A 38 1.50 0.05 -20.22
C TYR A 38 0.23 0.01 -19.36
N PHE A 39 -0.17 1.14 -18.79
CA PHE A 39 -1.38 1.23 -17.97
C PHE A 39 -2.66 1.09 -18.77
N ARG A 40 -2.65 1.41 -20.05
CA ARG A 40 -3.80 1.21 -20.93
C ARG A 40 -4.03 -0.24 -21.27
N ILE A 41 -2.95 -1.00 -21.46
CA ILE A 41 -3.00 -2.40 -21.85
C ILE A 41 -3.36 -3.31 -20.67
N HIS A 42 -2.84 -3.02 -19.48
CA HIS A 42 -3.03 -3.88 -18.32
C HIS A 42 -4.27 -3.49 -17.53
N SER A 43 -5.05 -4.51 -17.12
CA SER A 43 -6.25 -4.32 -16.30
C SER A 43 -5.90 -4.13 -14.83
N ASP A 44 -6.88 -3.68 -14.03
CA ASP A 44 -6.76 -3.64 -12.58
C ASP A 44 -6.45 -5.03 -12.00
N GLU A 45 -7.07 -6.08 -12.53
CA GLU A 45 -6.83 -7.45 -12.11
C GLU A 45 -5.37 -7.86 -12.31
N PHE A 46 -4.74 -7.41 -13.37
CA PHE A 46 -3.32 -7.67 -13.60
C PHE A 46 -2.47 -7.11 -12.45
N PHE A 47 -2.71 -5.86 -12.05
CA PHE A 47 -1.95 -5.23 -10.96
C PHE A 47 -2.26 -5.86 -9.60
N LEU A 48 -3.54 -6.15 -9.33
CA LEU A 48 -3.95 -6.83 -8.09
C LEU A 48 -3.39 -8.24 -7.99
N SER A 49 -3.36 -8.98 -9.09
CA SER A 49 -2.76 -10.32 -9.14
C SER A 49 -1.27 -10.28 -8.85
N ASN A 50 -0.56 -9.28 -9.39
CA ASN A 50 0.86 -9.08 -9.11
C ASN A 50 1.10 -8.75 -7.62
N GLU A 51 0.30 -7.87 -7.05
CA GLU A 51 0.40 -7.53 -5.62
C GLU A 51 0.16 -8.76 -4.75
N ARG A 52 -0.85 -9.55 -5.07
CA ARG A 52 -1.14 -10.81 -4.36
C ARG A 52 0.01 -11.81 -4.48
N MET A 53 0.58 -11.95 -5.68
CA MET A 53 1.73 -12.82 -5.91
C MET A 53 2.92 -12.40 -5.06
N TYR A 54 3.22 -11.11 -4.99
CA TYR A 54 4.28 -10.59 -4.14
C TYR A 54 4.01 -10.83 -2.66
N GLN A 55 2.78 -10.60 -2.21
CA GLN A 55 2.38 -10.85 -0.83
C GLN A 55 2.57 -12.33 -0.46
N VAL A 56 2.04 -13.24 -1.27
CA VAL A 56 2.16 -14.67 -1.04
C VAL A 56 3.62 -15.12 -1.05
N THR A 57 4.42 -14.57 -1.97
CA THR A 57 5.85 -14.89 -2.05
C THR A 57 6.59 -14.46 -0.78
N ILE A 58 6.35 -13.24 -0.31
CA ILE A 58 6.96 -12.74 0.93
C ILE A 58 6.53 -13.58 2.14
N GLN A 59 5.23 -13.86 2.25
CA GLN A 59 4.69 -14.68 3.34
C GLN A 59 5.31 -16.08 3.35
N SER A 60 5.39 -16.72 2.20
CA SER A 60 5.96 -18.05 2.06
C SER A 60 7.44 -18.08 2.40
N HIS A 61 8.17 -17.08 1.96
CA HIS A 61 9.60 -16.97 2.23
C HIS A 61 9.87 -16.77 3.73
N CYS A 62 9.16 -15.84 4.35
CA CYS A 62 9.29 -15.59 5.79
C CYS A 62 8.91 -16.83 6.61
N LYS A 63 7.84 -17.52 6.22
CA LYS A 63 7.43 -18.75 6.88
C LYS A 63 8.51 -19.85 6.78
N ALA A 64 9.10 -20.00 5.59
CA ALA A 64 10.14 -21.00 5.36
C ALA A 64 11.40 -20.78 6.23
N TYR A 65 11.72 -19.53 6.52
CA TYR A 65 12.89 -19.16 7.32
C TYR A 65 12.54 -18.86 8.78
N GLY A 66 11.29 -19.05 9.19
CA GLY A 66 10.86 -18.79 10.57
C GLY A 66 10.94 -17.31 10.97
N VAL A 67 10.80 -16.41 10.00
CA VAL A 67 10.87 -14.96 10.23
C VAL A 67 9.45 -14.43 10.44
N PRO A 68 9.17 -13.74 11.56
CA PRO A 68 7.89 -13.06 11.75
C PRO A 68 7.67 -12.00 10.68
N LEU A 69 6.43 -11.94 10.17
CA LEU A 69 6.06 -10.97 9.15
C LEU A 69 4.81 -10.22 9.59
N ILE A 70 4.86 -8.91 9.49
CA ILE A 70 3.70 -8.05 9.68
C ILE A 70 3.44 -7.34 8.36
N MET A 71 2.22 -7.52 7.84
CA MET A 71 1.80 -6.92 6.57
C MET A 71 0.90 -5.73 6.86
N LEU A 72 1.30 -4.57 6.41
CA LEU A 72 0.55 -3.34 6.57
C LEU A 72 0.03 -2.87 5.23
N GLY A 73 -1.23 -2.46 5.20
CA GLY A 73 -1.85 -1.90 4.02
C GLY A 73 -2.25 -0.45 4.21
N ARG A 74 -2.48 0.23 3.12
CA ARG A 74 -2.99 1.59 3.14
C ARG A 74 -4.50 1.58 3.43
N ASN A 75 -5.23 0.78 2.69
CA ASN A 75 -6.66 0.61 2.82
C ASN A 75 -6.99 -0.87 2.84
N GLN A 76 -8.08 -1.23 3.50
CA GLN A 76 -8.58 -2.59 3.44
C GLN A 76 -9.00 -2.92 2.01
N SER A 77 -8.48 -4.04 1.50
CA SER A 77 -8.86 -4.59 0.20
C SER A 77 -9.42 -5.99 0.41
N SER A 78 -10.46 -6.34 -0.33
CA SER A 78 -11.02 -7.69 -0.29
C SER A 78 -10.07 -8.76 -0.84
N ASP A 79 -9.07 -8.34 -1.62
CA ASP A 79 -8.16 -9.25 -2.32
C ASP A 79 -6.84 -9.47 -1.61
N LEU A 80 -6.50 -8.63 -0.64
CA LEU A 80 -5.25 -8.69 0.10
C LEU A 80 -5.52 -8.71 1.60
N GLU A 81 -4.77 -9.53 2.30
CA GLU A 81 -4.87 -9.63 3.76
C GLU A 81 -3.72 -8.85 4.41
N PHE A 82 -4.10 -7.94 5.32
CA PHE A 82 -3.16 -7.15 6.10
C PHE A 82 -3.43 -7.34 7.58
N ASP A 83 -2.39 -7.24 8.39
CA ASP A 83 -2.53 -7.25 9.84
C ASP A 83 -3.30 -6.03 10.33
N PHE A 84 -3.04 -4.89 9.74
CA PHE A 84 -3.91 -3.71 9.82
C PHE A 84 -3.62 -2.75 8.65
N CYS A 85 -4.51 -1.78 8.49
CA CYS A 85 -4.40 -0.76 7.45
C CYS A 85 -4.32 0.62 8.07
N PHE A 86 -3.72 1.56 7.36
CA PHE A 86 -3.56 2.94 7.85
C PHE A 86 -4.87 3.73 7.87
N ASP A 87 -5.94 3.23 7.26
CA ASP A 87 -7.26 3.83 7.30
C ASP A 87 -8.11 3.42 8.52
N GLU A 88 -7.55 2.61 9.41
CA GLU A 88 -8.23 2.16 10.62
C GLU A 88 -8.67 3.34 11.51
N PRO A 89 -9.88 3.24 12.14
CA PRO A 89 -10.40 4.35 12.94
C PRO A 89 -9.57 4.71 14.17
N TRP A 90 -8.80 3.74 14.70
CA TRP A 90 -7.95 3.95 15.86
C TRP A 90 -6.66 4.71 15.56
N ILE A 91 -6.37 4.97 14.27
CA ILE A 91 -5.22 5.75 13.85
C ILE A 91 -5.66 7.20 13.64
N SER A 92 -5.22 8.08 14.54
CA SER A 92 -5.49 9.51 14.43
C SER A 92 -4.79 10.10 13.21
N LYS A 93 -5.48 10.97 12.49
CA LYS A 93 -5.03 11.49 11.20
C LYS A 93 -4.98 13.01 11.18
N ALA A 94 -4.03 13.53 10.43
CA ALA A 94 -3.95 14.92 10.04
C ALA A 94 -5.03 15.26 8.99
N PRO A 95 -5.30 16.56 8.74
CA PRO A 95 -6.31 16.95 7.75
C PRO A 95 -6.09 16.41 6.33
N ASP A 96 -4.86 16.07 5.97
CA ASP A 96 -4.52 15.49 4.67
C ASP A 96 -4.76 13.97 4.59
N GLY A 97 -5.21 13.35 5.68
CA GLY A 97 -5.49 11.92 5.74
C GLY A 97 -4.32 11.04 6.12
N HIS A 98 -3.13 11.59 6.32
CA HIS A 98 -2.00 10.83 6.83
C HIS A 98 -2.07 10.71 8.36
N PRO A 99 -1.47 9.67 8.96
CA PRO A 99 -1.35 9.60 10.41
C PRO A 99 -0.63 10.85 10.95
N ASN A 100 -1.20 11.43 12.00
CA ASN A 100 -0.53 12.49 12.73
C ASN A 100 0.42 11.90 13.79
N GLU A 101 0.98 12.71 14.66
CA GLU A 101 1.90 12.24 15.71
C GLU A 101 1.28 11.17 16.60
N GLU A 102 0.03 11.37 17.04
CA GLU A 102 -0.70 10.38 17.84
C GLU A 102 -0.96 9.09 17.03
N GLY A 103 -1.30 9.23 15.76
CA GLY A 103 -1.49 8.11 14.85
C GLY A 103 -0.22 7.30 14.70
N HIS A 104 0.91 7.93 14.48
CA HIS A 104 2.20 7.25 14.42
C HIS A 104 2.56 6.54 15.71
N ARG A 105 2.26 7.16 16.85
CA ARG A 105 2.49 6.54 18.16
C ARG A 105 1.62 5.30 18.35
N ALA A 106 0.35 5.38 17.98
CA ALA A 106 -0.57 4.25 18.05
C ALA A 106 -0.11 3.10 17.13
N ILE A 107 0.36 3.40 15.94
CA ILE A 107 0.93 2.41 15.02
C ILE A 107 2.15 1.75 15.64
N ALA A 108 3.07 2.52 16.20
CA ALA A 108 4.27 1.99 16.84
C ALA A 108 3.92 1.06 18.00
N ASP A 109 2.98 1.44 18.85
CA ASP A 109 2.53 0.62 19.97
C ASP A 109 1.92 -0.69 19.49
N ARG A 110 1.12 -0.64 18.43
CA ARG A 110 0.53 -1.83 17.82
C ARG A 110 1.59 -2.77 17.27
N LEU A 111 2.58 -2.25 16.56
CA LEU A 111 3.68 -3.04 16.01
C LEU A 111 4.52 -3.70 17.13
N ILE A 112 4.82 -2.97 18.19
CA ILE A 112 5.54 -3.52 19.34
C ILE A 112 4.74 -4.66 19.97
N SER A 113 3.44 -4.48 20.16
CA SER A 113 2.55 -5.51 20.70
C SER A 113 2.56 -6.77 19.84
N MET A 114 2.48 -6.61 18.54
CA MET A 114 2.48 -7.74 17.59
C MET A 114 3.82 -8.47 17.57
N LEU A 115 4.92 -7.75 17.56
CA LEU A 115 6.26 -8.33 17.60
C LEU A 115 6.54 -9.07 18.90
N THR A 116 6.03 -8.58 20.00
CA THR A 116 6.20 -9.21 21.32
C THR A 116 5.50 -10.56 21.40
N LYS A 117 4.37 -10.74 20.70
CA LYS A 117 3.63 -12.01 20.66
C LYS A 117 4.33 -13.11 19.85
N HIS A 118 5.32 -12.75 19.02
CA HIS A 118 6.06 -13.70 18.18
C HIS A 118 7.37 -14.17 18.82
N LYS A 119 7.64 -13.79 20.05
CA LYS A 119 8.79 -14.29 20.80
C LYS A 119 8.49 -15.63 21.49
#